data_34b3bbfe53c3945568e0d36546c6cf75
#
_entry.id   34b3bbfe53c3945568e0d36546c6cf75
#
_cell.length_a   1.000
_cell.length_b   1.000
_cell.length_c   1.000
_cell.angle_alpha   90.00
_cell.angle_beta   90.00
_cell.angle_gamma   90.00
#
_symmetry.space_group_name_H-M   'P 1'
#
loop_
_entity.id
_entity.type
_entity.pdbx_description
1 polymer ?
#
loop_
_entity_poly.entity_id
_entity_poly.type
_entity_poly.pdbx_seq_one_letter_code
_entity_poly.pdbx_strand_id
1 'polypeptide(L)'
;MASVSRRARNRVLYLAPVGLVAVVGLAWILAHAESGRGQTHTLFQLLALAESVTALLLRRRKPVGTLASILVVYLLVDLEPITALPIIVALMTVTWVSSRRTVVLAAAATTVVVVTMPYLHGDHPTVAAGLIHASAVLCTVTTGRYLRSRKQNSAIDRRGSRNDVPANVRRRPPVNR
;
A
#
# COMPACT_ATOMS: atom_id res chain seq x y z
N MET A 1 -18.10 -26.32 1.49
CA MET A 1 -18.39 -24.97 2.01
C MET A 1 -17.13 -24.13 2.40
N ALA A 2 -15.99 -24.71 2.78
CA ALA A 2 -14.79 -23.96 3.22
C ALA A 2 -14.06 -23.13 2.14
N SER A 3 -14.21 -23.41 0.85
CA SER A 3 -13.53 -22.71 -0.24
C SER A 3 -14.11 -21.32 -0.56
N VAL A 4 -15.42 -21.13 -0.38
CA VAL A 4 -16.12 -19.87 -0.63
C VAL A 4 -15.69 -18.81 0.41
N SER A 5 -15.56 -19.22 1.66
CA SER A 5 -15.12 -18.36 2.77
C SER A 5 -13.72 -17.78 2.56
N ARG A 6 -12.77 -18.56 1.99
CA ARG A 6 -11.40 -18.06 1.72
C ARG A 6 -11.37 -17.01 0.62
N ARG A 7 -12.18 -17.18 -0.44
CA ARG A 7 -12.23 -16.19 -1.55
C ARG A 7 -12.84 -14.86 -1.09
N ALA A 8 -13.91 -14.91 -0.30
CA ALA A 8 -14.55 -13.73 0.27
C ALA A 8 -13.58 -12.97 1.20
N ARG A 9 -12.91 -13.67 2.12
CA ARG A 9 -11.92 -13.08 3.02
C ARG A 9 -10.75 -12.41 2.28
N ASN A 10 -10.25 -13.04 1.20
CA ASN A 10 -9.18 -12.45 0.40
C ASN A 10 -9.64 -11.19 -0.35
N ARG A 11 -10.89 -11.11 -0.79
CA ARG A 11 -11.46 -9.90 -1.41
C ARG A 11 -11.59 -8.76 -0.40
N VAL A 12 -12.11 -9.05 0.79
CA VAL A 12 -12.25 -8.04 1.87
C VAL A 12 -10.87 -7.48 2.26
N LEU A 13 -9.89 -8.33 2.52
CA LEU A 13 -8.52 -7.88 2.85
C LEU A 13 -7.87 -7.05 1.72
N TYR A 14 -8.28 -7.30 0.47
CA TYR A 14 -7.79 -6.52 -0.66
C TYR A 14 -8.48 -5.15 -0.76
N LEU A 15 -9.78 -5.10 -0.56
CA LEU A 15 -10.58 -3.86 -0.72
C LEU A 15 -10.52 -2.96 0.51
N ALA A 16 -10.26 -3.52 1.70
CA ALA A 16 -10.23 -2.76 2.94
C ALA A 16 -9.30 -1.52 2.90
N PRO A 17 -8.03 -1.60 2.46
CA PRO A 17 -7.18 -0.42 2.41
C PRO A 17 -7.61 0.59 1.33
N VAL A 18 -8.26 0.15 0.25
CA VAL A 18 -8.81 1.02 -0.78
C VAL A 18 -10.04 1.75 -0.24
N GLY A 19 -10.93 1.02 0.44
CA GLY A 19 -12.10 1.61 1.11
C GLY A 19 -11.69 2.59 2.20
N LEU A 20 -10.66 2.27 2.98
CA LEU A 20 -10.14 3.18 4.00
C LEU A 20 -9.64 4.51 3.39
N VAL A 21 -8.85 4.45 2.31
CA VAL A 21 -8.38 5.64 1.60
C VAL A 21 -9.55 6.46 1.07
N ALA A 22 -10.56 5.81 0.47
CA ALA A 22 -11.73 6.49 -0.06
C ALA A 22 -12.55 7.20 1.05
N VAL A 23 -12.81 6.50 2.15
CA VAL A 23 -13.62 7.04 3.26
C VAL A 23 -12.88 8.17 3.98
N VAL A 24 -11.62 7.97 4.33
CA VAL A 24 -10.81 9.00 5.03
C VAL A 24 -10.61 10.22 4.12
N GLY A 25 -10.29 10.00 2.84
CA GLY A 25 -10.12 11.09 1.89
C GLY A 25 -11.41 11.90 1.67
N LEU A 26 -12.54 11.23 1.50
CA LEU A 26 -13.83 11.89 1.34
C LEU A 26 -14.22 12.67 2.61
N ALA A 27 -14.08 12.06 3.79
CA ALA A 27 -14.37 12.71 5.06
C ALA A 27 -13.53 13.97 5.27
N TRP A 28 -12.24 13.91 4.91
CA TRP A 28 -11.36 15.07 4.97
C TRP A 28 -11.82 16.19 4.02
N ILE A 29 -12.09 15.85 2.74
CA ILE A 29 -12.55 16.84 1.74
C ILE A 29 -13.83 17.51 2.21
N LEU A 30 -14.79 16.75 2.73
CA LEU A 30 -16.04 17.29 3.26
C LEU A 30 -15.82 18.19 4.49
N ALA A 31 -14.93 17.81 5.39
CA ALA A 31 -14.61 18.60 6.59
C ALA A 31 -13.94 19.94 6.25
N HIS A 32 -13.23 20.04 5.11
CA HIS A 32 -12.50 21.24 4.70
C HIS A 32 -13.17 22.00 3.54
N ALA A 33 -14.28 21.48 2.98
CA ALA A 33 -15.03 22.13 1.90
C ALA A 33 -15.56 23.51 2.30
N GLU A 34 -15.84 23.73 3.59
CA GLU A 34 -16.37 24.97 4.12
C GLU A 34 -15.29 26.03 4.41
N SER A 35 -14.00 25.66 4.35
CA SER A 35 -12.88 26.54 4.74
C SER A 35 -12.51 27.63 3.70
N GLY A 36 -13.40 27.95 2.76
CA GLY A 36 -13.26 29.11 1.87
C GLY A 36 -12.29 28.93 0.68
N ARG A 37 -11.71 27.76 0.52
CA ARG A 37 -10.94 27.38 -0.67
C ARG A 37 -11.95 27.03 -1.79
N GLY A 38 -12.09 27.86 -2.80
CA GLY A 38 -13.15 27.85 -3.82
C GLY A 38 -13.49 26.44 -4.40
N GLN A 39 -14.68 26.34 -5.01
CA GLN A 39 -15.23 25.08 -5.56
C GLN A 39 -14.28 24.32 -6.50
N THR A 40 -13.45 25.04 -7.25
CA THR A 40 -12.44 24.46 -8.14
C THR A 40 -11.40 23.61 -7.40
N HIS A 41 -10.93 24.05 -6.23
CA HIS A 41 -9.98 23.30 -5.40
C HIS A 41 -10.59 21.98 -4.90
N THR A 42 -11.83 22.02 -4.45
CA THR A 42 -12.56 20.82 -3.99
C THR A 42 -12.75 19.80 -5.13
N LEU A 43 -13.05 20.26 -6.34
CA LEU A 43 -13.15 19.39 -7.52
C LEU A 43 -11.80 18.70 -7.85
N PHE A 44 -10.68 19.43 -7.81
CA PHE A 44 -9.36 18.84 -8.02
C PHE A 44 -9.01 17.80 -6.96
N GLN A 45 -9.36 18.04 -5.70
CA GLN A 45 -9.17 17.07 -4.62
C GLN A 45 -10.00 15.81 -4.83
N LEU A 46 -11.27 15.93 -5.25
CA LEU A 46 -12.13 14.79 -5.58
C LEU A 46 -11.59 13.98 -6.75
N LEU A 47 -11.12 14.65 -7.81
CA LEU A 47 -10.52 13.97 -8.97
C LEU A 47 -9.24 13.23 -8.56
N ALA A 48 -8.39 13.84 -7.76
CA ALA A 48 -7.16 13.22 -7.26
C ALA A 48 -7.44 12.02 -6.34
N LEU A 49 -8.48 12.10 -5.51
CA LEU A 49 -8.93 10.97 -4.70
C LEU A 49 -9.46 9.83 -5.58
N ALA A 50 -10.29 10.14 -6.57
CA ALA A 50 -10.86 9.14 -7.49
C ALA A 50 -9.75 8.44 -8.29
N GLU A 51 -8.76 9.19 -8.78
CA GLU A 51 -7.59 8.62 -9.47
C GLU A 51 -6.79 7.72 -8.53
N SER A 52 -6.48 8.17 -7.32
CA SER A 52 -5.75 7.40 -6.31
C SER A 52 -6.45 6.08 -5.96
N VAL A 53 -7.77 6.11 -5.79
CA VAL A 53 -8.59 4.90 -5.55
C VAL A 53 -8.54 3.97 -6.75
N THR A 54 -8.67 4.49 -7.98
CA THR A 54 -8.62 3.70 -9.22
C THR A 54 -7.23 3.08 -9.40
N ALA A 55 -6.16 3.86 -9.19
CA ALA A 55 -4.80 3.37 -9.24
C ALA A 55 -4.57 2.24 -8.20
N LEU A 56 -5.07 2.40 -6.98
CA LEU A 56 -4.97 1.37 -5.94
C LEU A 56 -5.74 0.08 -6.28
N LEU A 57 -6.81 0.14 -7.06
CA LEU A 57 -7.47 -1.07 -7.57
C LEU A 57 -6.58 -1.85 -8.55
N LEU A 58 -5.74 -1.14 -9.32
CA LEU A 58 -4.80 -1.73 -10.28
C LEU A 58 -3.47 -2.19 -9.67
N ARG A 59 -3.21 -1.89 -8.39
CA ARG A 59 -1.92 -2.12 -7.69
C ARG A 59 -1.37 -3.53 -7.78
N ARG A 60 -2.23 -4.55 -7.93
CA ARG A 60 -1.78 -5.95 -8.06
C ARG A 60 -1.22 -6.27 -9.45
N ARG A 61 -1.72 -5.59 -10.48
CA ARG A 61 -1.28 -5.83 -11.87
C ARG A 61 -0.02 -5.02 -12.20
N LYS A 62 0.02 -3.76 -11.76
CA LYS A 62 1.11 -2.81 -12.05
C LYS A 62 1.50 -2.02 -10.79
N PRO A 63 2.13 -2.64 -9.78
CA PRO A 63 2.39 -1.98 -8.49
C PRO A 63 3.28 -0.74 -8.61
N VAL A 64 4.29 -0.77 -9.48
CA VAL A 64 5.18 0.38 -9.72
C VAL A 64 4.44 1.49 -10.46
N GLY A 65 3.64 1.14 -11.48
CA GLY A 65 2.83 2.12 -12.21
C GLY A 65 1.81 2.81 -11.31
N THR A 66 1.17 2.06 -10.40
CA THR A 66 0.26 2.62 -9.40
C THR A 66 0.95 3.63 -8.49
N LEU A 67 2.14 3.31 -7.99
CA LEU A 67 2.90 4.23 -7.16
C LEU A 67 3.30 5.48 -7.95
N ALA A 68 3.80 5.31 -9.18
CA ALA A 68 4.18 6.42 -10.04
C ALA A 68 2.99 7.35 -10.34
N SER A 69 1.81 6.81 -10.67
CA SER A 69 0.58 7.56 -10.90
C SER A 69 0.19 8.39 -9.67
N ILE A 70 0.17 7.79 -8.49
CA ILE A 70 -0.15 8.49 -7.24
C ILE A 70 0.90 9.59 -6.93
N LEU A 71 2.19 9.34 -7.17
CA LEU A 71 3.23 10.35 -6.97
C LEU A 71 3.09 11.53 -7.95
N VAL A 72 2.70 11.27 -9.20
CA VAL A 72 2.43 12.33 -10.19
C VAL A 72 1.24 13.19 -9.74
N VAL A 73 0.16 12.57 -9.30
CA VAL A 73 -1.01 13.30 -8.77
C VAL A 73 -0.62 14.13 -7.55
N TYR A 74 0.19 13.56 -6.66
CA TYR A 74 0.72 14.29 -5.50
C TYR A 74 1.57 15.51 -5.90
N LEU A 75 2.34 15.42 -6.99
CA LEU A 75 3.13 16.53 -7.52
C LEU A 75 2.27 17.64 -8.17
N LEU A 76 1.14 17.27 -8.78
CA LEU A 76 0.27 18.19 -9.51
C LEU A 76 -0.75 18.91 -8.63
N VAL A 77 -1.17 18.27 -7.56
CA VAL A 77 -2.24 18.77 -6.69
C VAL A 77 -1.65 18.94 -5.29
N ASP A 78 -1.68 20.17 -4.80
CA ASP A 78 -1.30 20.49 -3.42
C ASP A 78 -2.31 19.86 -2.46
N LEU A 79 -2.09 18.59 -2.18
CA LEU A 79 -2.94 17.76 -1.35
C LEU A 79 -2.22 17.56 -0.02
N GLU A 80 -2.63 18.30 0.98
CA GLU A 80 -2.28 18.07 2.38
C GLU A 80 -2.57 16.61 2.81
N PRO A 81 -2.37 16.21 4.05
CA PRO A 81 -2.09 14.83 4.55
C PRO A 81 -2.93 13.67 4.00
N ILE A 82 -4.01 13.94 3.26
CA ILE A 82 -4.86 12.89 2.64
C ILE A 82 -4.07 11.99 1.68
N THR A 83 -3.09 12.55 0.99
CA THR A 83 -2.31 11.81 -0.02
C THR A 83 -1.26 10.90 0.57
N ALA A 84 -0.91 11.07 1.83
CA ALA A 84 0.02 10.18 2.50
C ALA A 84 -0.50 8.73 2.54
N LEU A 85 -1.79 8.51 2.77
CA LEU A 85 -2.38 7.17 2.83
C LEU A 85 -2.28 6.40 1.52
N PRO A 86 -2.68 6.94 0.35
CA PRO A 86 -2.48 6.26 -0.94
C PRO A 86 -1.02 5.92 -1.21
N ILE A 87 -0.09 6.83 -0.92
CA ILE A 87 1.35 6.61 -1.11
C ILE A 87 1.84 5.46 -0.22
N ILE A 88 1.47 5.44 1.06
CA ILE A 88 1.83 4.37 2.00
C ILE A 88 1.30 3.02 1.49
N VAL A 89 0.03 2.94 1.09
CA VAL A 89 -0.59 1.70 0.60
C VAL A 89 0.05 1.22 -0.70
N ALA A 90 0.35 2.13 -1.63
CA ALA A 90 1.01 1.82 -2.89
C ALA A 90 2.46 1.35 -2.65
N LEU A 91 3.23 2.06 -1.84
CA LEU A 91 4.60 1.72 -1.49
C LEU A 91 4.68 0.37 -0.77
N MET A 92 3.79 0.11 0.19
CA MET A 92 3.70 -1.18 0.88
C MET A 92 3.40 -2.31 -0.11
N THR A 93 2.57 -2.09 -1.12
CA THR A 93 2.30 -3.09 -2.16
C THR A 93 3.53 -3.34 -3.03
N VAL A 94 4.27 -2.29 -3.43
CA VAL A 94 5.53 -2.42 -4.17
C VAL A 94 6.55 -3.24 -3.36
N THR A 95 6.70 -2.96 -2.06
CA THR A 95 7.62 -3.69 -1.19
C THR A 95 7.29 -5.17 -1.08
N TRP A 96 6.00 -5.50 -1.15
CA TRP A 96 5.55 -6.89 -1.04
C TRP A 96 5.74 -7.70 -2.32
N VAL A 97 5.52 -7.08 -3.49
CA VAL A 97 5.46 -7.79 -4.79
C VAL A 97 6.77 -7.70 -5.56
N SER A 98 7.50 -6.58 -5.45
CA SER A 98 8.60 -6.24 -6.34
C SER A 98 9.96 -6.76 -5.87
N SER A 99 10.95 -6.69 -6.78
CA SER A 99 12.35 -7.03 -6.50
C SER A 99 13.00 -6.04 -5.52
N ARG A 100 14.11 -6.42 -4.89
CA ARG A 100 14.85 -5.55 -3.95
C ARG A 100 15.26 -4.23 -4.60
N ARG A 101 15.74 -4.27 -5.85
CA ARG A 101 16.18 -3.07 -6.59
C ARG A 101 15.01 -2.13 -6.84
N THR A 102 13.87 -2.65 -7.29
CA THR A 102 12.66 -1.88 -7.52
C THR A 102 12.14 -1.22 -6.24
N VAL A 103 12.19 -1.93 -5.11
CA VAL A 103 11.78 -1.37 -3.81
C VAL A 103 12.67 -0.21 -3.39
N VAL A 104 14.00 -0.33 -3.56
CA VAL A 104 14.94 0.74 -3.21
C VAL A 104 14.70 1.96 -4.09
N LEU A 105 14.55 1.78 -5.41
CA LEU A 105 14.26 2.88 -6.33
C LEU A 105 12.91 3.54 -6.03
N ALA A 106 11.87 2.76 -5.75
CA ALA A 106 10.56 3.27 -5.40
C ALA A 106 10.59 4.07 -4.08
N ALA A 107 11.29 3.56 -3.07
CA ALA A 107 11.47 4.25 -1.80
C ALA A 107 12.25 5.56 -1.96
N ALA A 108 13.34 5.54 -2.72
CA ALA A 108 14.14 6.73 -3.00
C ALA A 108 13.30 7.80 -3.75
N ALA A 109 12.60 7.39 -4.82
CA ALA A 109 11.73 8.30 -5.57
C ALA A 109 10.62 8.89 -4.69
N THR A 110 9.96 8.06 -3.87
CA THR A 110 8.93 8.53 -2.94
C THR A 110 9.50 9.51 -1.92
N THR A 111 10.67 9.23 -1.35
CA THR A 111 11.32 10.13 -0.39
C THR A 111 11.67 11.48 -1.03
N VAL A 112 12.26 11.46 -2.23
CA VAL A 112 12.58 12.69 -2.96
C VAL A 112 11.31 13.50 -3.19
N VAL A 113 10.26 12.91 -3.73
CA VAL A 113 9.00 13.62 -4.02
C VAL A 113 8.39 14.19 -2.75
N VAL A 114 8.26 13.40 -1.71
CA VAL A 114 7.59 13.83 -0.46
C VAL A 114 8.39 14.87 0.31
N VAL A 115 9.72 14.82 0.23
CA VAL A 115 10.58 15.82 0.89
C VAL A 115 10.67 17.13 0.08
N THR A 116 10.68 17.06 -1.27
CA THR A 116 10.83 18.26 -2.11
C THR A 116 9.52 19.01 -2.32
N MET A 117 8.38 18.33 -2.20
CA MET A 117 7.06 18.90 -2.50
C MET A 117 6.74 20.17 -1.69
N PRO A 118 6.92 20.23 -0.37
CA PRO A 118 6.65 21.44 0.41
C PRO A 118 7.47 22.65 -0.07
N TYR A 119 8.72 22.43 -0.51
CA TYR A 119 9.56 23.51 -1.03
C TYR A 119 9.05 24.08 -2.37
N LEU A 120 8.46 23.22 -3.22
CA LEU A 120 7.90 23.64 -4.51
C LEU A 120 6.63 24.49 -4.34
N HIS A 121 5.88 24.29 -3.25
CA HIS A 121 4.64 25.03 -2.97
C HIS A 121 4.86 26.27 -2.08
N GLY A 122 6.11 26.66 -1.85
CA GLY A 122 6.46 27.87 -1.10
C GLY A 122 6.40 27.71 0.42
N ASP A 123 6.13 26.50 0.91
CA ASP A 123 6.27 26.19 2.32
C ASP A 123 7.75 26.10 2.68
N HIS A 124 8.11 26.59 3.84
CA HIS A 124 9.45 26.44 4.40
C HIS A 124 9.42 25.29 5.44
N PRO A 125 9.41 24.02 5.00
CA PRO A 125 9.34 22.92 5.94
C PRO A 125 10.57 22.92 6.83
N THR A 126 10.35 22.68 8.10
CA THR A 126 11.45 22.48 9.03
C THR A 126 12.20 21.18 8.68
N VAL A 127 13.50 21.12 8.98
CA VAL A 127 14.29 19.88 8.82
C VAL A 127 13.59 18.70 9.53
N ALA A 128 12.93 18.98 10.66
CA ALA A 128 12.15 17.98 11.38
C ALA A 128 11.01 17.38 10.54
N ALA A 129 10.28 18.19 9.77
CA ALA A 129 9.22 17.71 8.89
C ALA A 129 9.78 16.76 7.81
N GLY A 130 10.89 17.12 7.18
CA GLY A 130 11.58 16.25 6.22
C GLY A 130 12.00 14.91 6.82
N LEU A 131 12.54 14.92 8.04
CA LEU A 131 12.94 13.70 8.75
C LEU A 131 11.73 12.81 9.10
N ILE A 132 10.61 13.42 9.50
CA ILE A 132 9.36 12.67 9.78
C ILE A 132 8.87 11.96 8.52
N HIS A 133 8.84 12.63 7.37
CA HIS A 133 8.42 12.04 6.12
C HIS A 133 9.38 10.92 5.66
N ALA A 134 10.67 11.14 5.72
CA ALA A 134 11.67 10.12 5.39
C ALA A 134 11.56 8.89 6.31
N SER A 135 11.35 9.10 7.61
CA SER A 135 11.14 8.00 8.56
C SER A 135 9.85 7.22 8.30
N ALA A 136 8.76 7.89 7.92
CA ALA A 136 7.51 7.23 7.54
C ALA A 136 7.68 6.32 6.30
N VAL A 137 8.41 6.78 5.28
CA VAL A 137 8.77 5.96 4.12
C VAL A 137 9.60 4.76 4.54
N LEU A 138 10.62 4.95 5.36
CA LEU A 138 11.49 3.89 5.85
C LEU A 138 10.70 2.86 6.68
N CYS A 139 9.83 3.29 7.59
CA CYS A 139 8.94 2.41 8.37
C CYS A 139 8.02 1.60 7.46
N THR A 140 7.46 2.22 6.40
CA THR A 140 6.60 1.53 5.45
C THR A 140 7.34 0.43 4.70
N VAL A 141 8.57 0.72 4.23
CA VAL A 141 9.42 -0.25 3.52
C VAL A 141 9.84 -1.38 4.44
N THR A 142 10.29 -1.09 5.65
CA THR A 142 10.72 -2.11 6.62
C THR A 142 9.57 -3.02 7.04
N THR A 143 8.40 -2.46 7.31
CA THR A 143 7.18 -3.22 7.64
C THR A 143 6.77 -4.13 6.48
N GLY A 144 6.74 -3.62 5.26
CA GLY A 144 6.41 -4.41 4.06
C GLY A 144 7.38 -5.58 3.87
N ARG A 145 8.67 -5.37 4.07
CA ARG A 145 9.70 -6.42 3.98
C ARG A 145 9.58 -7.44 5.10
N TYR A 146 9.35 -6.99 6.32
CA TYR A 146 9.14 -7.88 7.47
C TYR A 146 7.95 -8.82 7.26
N LEU A 147 6.81 -8.29 6.81
CA LEU A 147 5.62 -9.10 6.51
C LEU A 147 5.87 -10.12 5.39
N ARG A 148 6.64 -9.74 4.37
CA ARG A 148 7.05 -10.66 3.30
C ARG A 148 7.92 -11.79 3.82
N SER A 149 8.95 -11.48 4.63
CA SER A 149 9.84 -12.46 5.23
C SER A 149 9.08 -13.45 6.12
N ARG A 150 8.20 -12.94 6.98
CA ARG A 150 7.36 -13.78 7.85
C ARG A 150 6.49 -14.76 7.06
N LYS A 151 5.92 -14.33 5.93
CA LYS A 151 5.12 -15.19 5.05
C LYS A 151 5.97 -16.28 4.40
N GLN A 152 7.20 -15.97 4.00
CA GLN A 152 8.11 -16.94 3.41
C GLN A 152 8.52 -18.01 4.43
N ASN A 153 8.89 -17.60 5.64
CA ASN A 153 9.27 -18.54 6.72
C ASN A 153 8.11 -19.49 7.06
N SER A 154 6.88 -18.95 7.21
CA SER A 154 5.69 -19.79 7.47
C SER A 154 5.40 -20.79 6.34
N ALA A 155 5.78 -20.48 5.10
CA ALA A 155 5.61 -21.40 3.97
C ALA A 155 6.67 -22.52 3.98
N ILE A 156 7.89 -22.22 4.43
CA ILE A 156 8.99 -23.18 4.60
C ILE A 156 8.64 -24.18 5.71
N ASP A 157 8.20 -23.68 6.88
CA ASP A 157 7.82 -24.52 8.02
C ASP A 157 6.71 -25.52 7.65
N ARG A 158 5.71 -25.07 6.87
CA ARG A 158 4.63 -25.95 6.39
C ARG A 158 5.12 -27.01 5.41
N ARG A 159 6.17 -26.75 4.64
CA ARG A 159 6.76 -27.74 3.73
C ARG A 159 7.61 -28.74 4.48
N GLY A 160 8.40 -28.29 5.47
CA GLY A 160 9.17 -29.14 6.37
C GLY A 160 8.27 -30.15 7.06
N SER A 161 7.25 -29.68 7.78
CA SER A 161 6.29 -30.53 8.49
C SER A 161 5.55 -31.56 7.60
N ARG A 162 5.41 -31.30 6.31
CA ARG A 162 4.77 -32.23 5.36
C ARG A 162 5.71 -33.34 4.87
N ASN A 163 7.02 -33.08 4.88
CA ASN A 163 8.03 -34.06 4.49
C ASN A 163 8.42 -34.98 5.66
N ASP A 164 8.20 -34.53 6.91
CA ASP A 164 8.53 -35.29 8.12
C ASP A 164 7.46 -36.35 8.47
N VAL A 165 6.36 -36.47 7.70
CA VAL A 165 5.42 -37.57 7.84
C VAL A 165 6.13 -38.85 7.38
N PRO A 166 6.51 -39.76 8.30
CA PRO A 166 7.29 -40.93 7.98
C PRO A 166 6.58 -41.74 6.91
N ALA A 167 7.35 -42.20 5.91
CA ALA A 167 6.87 -42.96 4.74
C ALA A 167 6.04 -44.21 5.12
N ASN A 168 6.23 -44.71 6.33
CA ASN A 168 5.48 -45.84 6.90
C ASN A 168 3.97 -45.61 7.07
N VAL A 169 3.53 -44.35 7.25
CA VAL A 169 2.09 -44.04 7.40
C VAL A 169 1.38 -44.04 6.06
N ARG A 170 2.10 -43.83 4.95
CA ARG A 170 1.52 -43.86 3.59
C ARG A 170 1.27 -45.25 3.03
N ARG A 171 1.78 -46.31 3.66
CA ARG A 171 1.68 -47.70 3.15
C ARG A 171 0.67 -48.59 3.90
N ARG A 172 -0.28 -48.03 4.64
CA ARG A 172 -1.36 -48.89 5.12
C ARG A 172 -2.31 -49.19 3.95
N PRO A 173 -2.35 -50.46 3.45
CA PRO A 173 -3.32 -50.83 2.44
C PRO A 173 -4.72 -50.68 3.03
N PRO A 174 -5.74 -50.42 2.20
CA PRO A 174 -7.12 -50.39 2.66
C PRO A 174 -7.46 -51.76 3.25
N VAL A 175 -7.87 -51.77 4.52
CA VAL A 175 -8.43 -52.97 5.15
C VAL A 175 -9.79 -53.23 4.50
N ASN A 176 -9.84 -54.17 3.57
CA ASN A 176 -11.10 -54.66 3.02
C ASN A 176 -11.90 -55.33 4.17
N ARG A 177 -13.01 -54.74 4.50
CA ARG A 177 -14.09 -55.36 5.26
C ARG A 177 -15.24 -55.65 4.33
#